data_37baf5d430047a7a64fd79d3a08a9d77
#
_entry.id   37baf5d430047a7a64fd79d3a08a9d77
#
_cell.length_a   1.000
_cell.length_b   1.000
_cell.length_c   1.000
_cell.angle_alpha   90.00
_cell.angle_beta   90.00
_cell.angle_gamma   90.00
#
_symmetry.space_group_name_H-M   'P 1'
#
loop_
_entity.id
_entity.type
_entity.pdbx_description
1 polymer ?
#
loop_
_entity_poly.entity_id
_entity_poly.type
_entity_poly.pdbx_seq_one_letter_code
_entity_poly.pdbx_strand_id
1 'polypeptide(L)'
;ALERFITGLGVKDNQLIYTSHPLHKIPLDAPIYEYLRSHFNSTLFMIILWSDKYLDSPACLNEMGAAWVTQSDYTNIYVPTFSFGNPKYHECAVDTKKMGAVLNGDAHCKANMIELKNKIESIFGLENDEARVTFLLDRFIDEIREDKPNG
;
A
#
# COMPACT_ATOMS: atom_id res chain seq x y z
N ALA A 1 -8.48 6.91 -1.71
CA ALA A 1 -9.29 5.66 -1.73
C ALA A 1 -8.70 4.59 -0.80
N LEU A 2 -7.47 4.15 -1.03
CA LEU A 2 -6.86 3.05 -0.28
C LEU A 2 -6.80 3.32 1.24
N GLU A 3 -6.40 4.51 1.66
CA GLU A 3 -6.35 4.91 3.06
C GLU A 3 -7.73 4.78 3.74
N ARG A 4 -8.76 5.28 3.09
CA ARG A 4 -10.13 5.20 3.61
C ARG A 4 -10.64 3.77 3.70
N PHE A 5 -10.25 2.93 2.78
CA PHE A 5 -10.58 1.51 2.84
C PHE A 5 -9.92 0.86 4.06
N ILE A 6 -8.63 1.09 4.27
CA ILE A 6 -7.87 0.51 5.38
C ILE A 6 -8.36 1.02 6.73
N THR A 7 -8.54 2.33 6.89
CA THR A 7 -9.04 2.91 8.14
C THR A 7 -10.48 2.51 8.42
N GLY A 8 -11.29 2.35 7.37
CA GLY A 8 -12.66 1.85 7.48
C GLY A 8 -12.74 0.43 8.01
N LEU A 9 -11.73 -0.40 7.78
CA LEU A 9 -11.63 -1.74 8.34
C LEU A 9 -11.32 -1.75 9.85
N GLY A 10 -10.88 -0.62 10.41
CA GLY A 10 -10.58 -0.48 11.83
C GLY A 10 -9.10 -0.27 12.16
N VAL A 11 -8.24 -0.12 11.17
CA VAL A 11 -6.84 0.26 11.41
C VAL A 11 -6.80 1.71 11.89
N LYS A 12 -6.16 1.93 13.04
CA LYS A 12 -6.07 3.27 13.64
C LYS A 12 -4.99 4.11 12.97
N ASP A 13 -5.14 5.43 13.00
CA ASP A 13 -4.20 6.37 12.39
C ASP A 13 -2.76 6.18 12.92
N ASN A 14 -2.61 5.84 14.20
CA ASN A 14 -1.29 5.59 14.79
C ASN A 14 -0.66 4.23 14.38
N GLN A 15 -1.44 3.38 13.72
CA GLN A 15 -0.98 2.08 13.19
C GLN A 15 -0.65 2.15 11.69
N LEU A 16 -0.94 3.27 11.03
CA LEU A 16 -0.78 3.46 9.61
C LEU A 16 0.21 4.58 9.33
N ILE A 17 1.28 4.28 8.59
CA ILE A 17 2.28 5.26 8.19
C ILE A 17 2.20 5.48 6.70
N TYR A 18 1.92 6.72 6.31
CA TYR A 18 1.94 7.20 4.93
C TYR A 18 3.15 8.09 4.74
N THR A 19 4.13 7.64 4.00
CA THR A 19 5.37 8.40 3.80
C THR A 19 5.17 9.65 2.95
N SER A 20 4.11 9.69 2.13
CA SER A 20 3.74 10.85 1.31
C SER A 20 2.68 11.76 1.93
N HIS A 21 2.08 11.38 3.07
CA HIS A 21 1.01 12.16 3.69
C HIS A 21 1.57 13.25 4.60
N PRO A 22 1.04 14.49 4.54
CA PRO A 22 1.56 15.60 5.36
C PRO A 22 1.53 15.36 6.88
N LEU A 23 0.54 14.60 7.38
CA LEU A 23 0.40 14.27 8.80
C LEU A 23 1.38 13.17 9.27
N HIS A 24 1.96 12.43 8.34
CA HIS A 24 2.90 11.34 8.60
C HIS A 24 4.31 11.70 8.15
N LYS A 25 4.63 12.99 8.13
CA LYS A 25 5.97 13.46 7.77
C LYS A 25 7.01 12.88 8.71
N ILE A 26 8.09 12.44 8.13
CA ILE A 26 9.30 12.14 8.88
C ILE A 26 9.75 13.44 9.58
N PRO A 27 10.04 13.41 10.90
CA PRO A 27 10.46 14.60 11.63
C PRO A 27 11.63 15.31 10.95
N LEU A 28 11.64 16.64 11.02
CA LEU A 28 12.75 17.44 10.51
C LEU A 28 14.06 16.97 11.15
N ASP A 29 15.11 16.86 10.35
CA ASP A 29 16.44 16.41 10.78
C ASP A 29 16.53 14.95 11.26
N ALA A 30 15.43 14.19 11.26
CA ALA A 30 15.52 12.75 11.51
C ALA A 30 16.15 12.07 10.30
N PRO A 31 17.17 11.22 10.49
CA PRO A 31 17.66 10.39 9.39
C PRO A 31 16.53 9.49 8.90
N ILE A 32 16.10 9.66 7.66
CA ILE A 32 14.98 8.91 7.06
C ILE A 32 15.15 7.42 7.28
N TYR A 33 16.36 6.93 7.05
CA TYR A 33 16.69 5.52 7.18
C TYR A 33 16.50 5.00 8.62
N GLU A 34 16.97 5.75 9.62
CA GLU A 34 16.83 5.35 11.02
C GLU A 34 15.38 5.41 11.50
N TYR A 35 14.63 6.43 11.05
CA TYR A 35 13.21 6.55 11.35
C TYR A 35 12.44 5.35 10.81
N LEU A 36 12.65 4.99 9.55
CA LEU A 36 12.02 3.83 8.93
C LEU A 36 12.44 2.54 9.65
N ARG A 37 13.72 2.38 9.92
CA ARG A 37 14.25 1.22 10.61
C ARG A 37 13.65 1.02 12.00
N SER A 38 13.44 2.09 12.75
CA SER A 38 12.81 2.01 14.09
C SER A 38 11.38 1.48 14.03
N HIS A 39 10.65 1.74 12.94
CA HIS A 39 9.30 1.26 12.72
C HIS A 39 9.24 -0.17 12.20
N PHE A 40 10.35 -0.71 11.67
CA PHE A 40 10.44 -2.06 11.17
C PHE A 40 10.81 -3.11 12.22
N ASN A 41 11.02 -2.71 13.48
CA ASN A 41 11.38 -3.63 14.56
C ASN A 41 10.21 -4.38 15.19
N SER A 42 8.98 -4.08 14.82
CA SER A 42 7.78 -4.79 15.22
C SER A 42 7.14 -5.47 14.02
N THR A 43 6.09 -6.27 14.24
CA THR A 43 5.32 -6.88 13.16
C THR A 43 4.76 -5.78 12.26
N LEU A 44 5.42 -5.54 11.15
CA LEU A 44 5.06 -4.51 10.20
C LEU A 44 4.58 -5.15 8.90
N PHE A 45 3.44 -4.68 8.43
CA PHE A 45 2.92 -5.00 7.11
C PHE A 45 3.07 -3.79 6.21
N MET A 46 3.75 -3.95 5.10
CA MET A 46 4.02 -2.88 4.15
C MET A 46 3.16 -3.03 2.89
N ILE A 47 2.53 -1.96 2.47
CA ILE A 47 1.87 -1.87 1.17
C ILE A 47 2.72 -0.99 0.26
N ILE A 48 3.20 -1.57 -0.83
CA ILE A 48 3.94 -0.84 -1.86
C ILE A 48 2.95 -0.44 -2.94
N LEU A 49 2.69 0.85 -3.06
CA LEU A 49 1.83 1.40 -4.11
C LEU A 49 2.69 1.79 -5.31
N TRP A 50 2.72 0.92 -6.30
CA TRP A 50 3.55 1.10 -7.49
C TRP A 50 2.97 2.14 -8.43
N SER A 51 3.76 3.16 -8.71
CA SER A 51 3.53 4.14 -9.76
C SER A 51 4.87 4.49 -10.42
N ASP A 52 4.85 5.10 -11.59
CA ASP A 52 6.09 5.55 -12.21
C ASP A 52 6.80 6.61 -11.36
N LYS A 53 6.02 7.46 -10.67
CA LYS A 53 6.57 8.44 -9.72
C LYS A 53 7.25 7.79 -8.51
N TYR A 54 6.73 6.66 -8.04
CA TYR A 54 7.35 5.90 -6.95
C TYR A 54 8.77 5.48 -7.32
N LEU A 55 8.96 4.99 -8.53
CA LEU A 55 10.28 4.55 -9.03
C LEU A 55 11.26 5.71 -9.21
N ASP A 56 10.77 6.92 -9.35
CA ASP A 56 11.62 8.12 -9.45
C ASP A 56 11.99 8.72 -8.09
N SER A 57 11.47 8.17 -6.99
CA SER A 57 11.73 8.65 -5.64
C SER A 57 12.80 7.81 -4.93
N PRO A 58 14.00 8.37 -4.67
CA PRO A 58 15.04 7.67 -3.89
C PRO A 58 14.55 7.26 -2.50
N ALA A 59 13.74 8.07 -1.84
CA ALA A 59 13.18 7.76 -0.53
C ALA A 59 12.29 6.51 -0.58
N CYS A 60 11.42 6.40 -1.59
CA CYS A 60 10.55 5.24 -1.78
C CYS A 60 11.36 3.96 -2.05
N LEU A 61 12.42 4.05 -2.86
CA LEU A 61 13.31 2.92 -3.15
C LEU A 61 14.08 2.47 -1.91
N ASN A 62 14.49 3.42 -1.05
CA ASN A 62 15.14 3.11 0.24
C ASN A 62 14.19 2.40 1.20
N GLU A 63 12.92 2.82 1.28
CA GLU A 63 11.89 2.14 2.07
C GLU A 63 11.70 0.70 1.62
N MET A 64 11.63 0.48 0.32
CA MET A 64 11.52 -0.83 -0.29
C MET A 64 12.71 -1.71 0.08
N GLY A 65 13.93 -1.19 -0.01
CA GLY A 65 15.15 -1.90 0.36
C GLY A 65 15.17 -2.25 1.85
N ALA A 66 14.73 -1.34 2.72
CA ALA A 66 14.61 -1.60 4.15
C ALA A 66 13.61 -2.72 4.45
N ALA A 67 12.46 -2.72 3.79
CA ALA A 67 11.47 -3.78 3.94
C ALA A 67 12.03 -5.15 3.51
N TRP A 68 12.77 -5.18 2.41
CA TRP A 68 13.41 -6.40 1.91
C TRP A 68 14.46 -6.94 2.88
N VAL A 69 15.33 -6.08 3.41
CA VAL A 69 16.40 -6.48 4.34
C VAL A 69 15.82 -6.99 5.66
N THR A 70 14.76 -6.37 6.17
CA THR A 70 14.12 -6.79 7.43
C THR A 70 13.16 -7.96 7.24
N GLN A 71 12.97 -8.42 6.01
CA GLN A 71 12.00 -9.47 5.65
C GLN A 71 10.58 -9.15 6.13
N SER A 72 10.22 -7.87 6.16
CA SER A 72 8.87 -7.43 6.49
C SER A 72 7.88 -7.98 5.47
N ASP A 73 6.69 -8.35 5.94
CA ASP A 73 5.61 -8.78 5.05
C ASP A 73 5.11 -7.59 4.22
N TYR A 74 4.91 -7.81 2.94
CA TYR A 74 4.47 -6.73 2.03
C TYR A 74 3.51 -7.23 0.97
N THR A 75 2.71 -6.31 0.44
CA THR A 75 1.81 -6.52 -0.68
C THR A 75 2.05 -5.48 -1.75
N ASN A 76 2.14 -5.91 -2.99
CA ASN A 76 2.27 -5.03 -4.15
C ASN A 76 0.89 -4.60 -4.66
N ILE A 77 0.69 -3.30 -4.79
CA ILE A 77 -0.51 -2.71 -5.37
C ILE A 77 -0.08 -1.76 -6.47
N TYR A 78 -0.69 -1.88 -7.64
CA TYR A 78 -0.32 -1.12 -8.83
C TYR A 78 -1.42 -0.14 -9.21
N VAL A 79 -1.04 1.13 -9.42
CA VAL A 79 -1.98 2.09 -10.01
C VAL A 79 -2.28 1.70 -11.47
N PRO A 80 -3.48 2.02 -12.00
CA PRO A 80 -3.85 1.58 -13.36
C PRO A 80 -2.91 2.07 -14.47
N THR A 81 -2.22 3.17 -14.24
CA THR A 81 -1.29 3.79 -15.20
C THR A 81 0.14 3.29 -15.09
N PHE A 82 0.41 2.35 -14.19
CA PHE A 82 1.77 1.85 -13.96
C PHE A 82 2.32 1.09 -15.17
N SER A 83 3.56 1.39 -15.56
CA SER A 83 4.25 0.75 -16.67
C SER A 83 5.05 -0.46 -16.20
N PHE A 84 4.54 -1.66 -16.40
CA PHE A 84 5.24 -2.90 -16.05
C PHE A 84 6.54 -3.12 -16.84
N GLY A 85 6.70 -2.45 -17.97
CA GLY A 85 7.95 -2.47 -18.77
C GLY A 85 9.02 -1.50 -18.29
N ASN A 86 8.79 -0.75 -17.22
CA ASN A 86 9.76 0.21 -16.71
C ASN A 86 11.03 -0.51 -16.22
N PRO A 87 12.23 -0.19 -16.75
CA PRO A 87 13.47 -0.86 -16.36
C PRO A 87 13.77 -0.76 -14.86
N LYS A 88 13.45 0.37 -14.23
CA LYS A 88 13.66 0.56 -12.78
C LYS A 88 12.84 -0.43 -11.94
N TYR A 89 11.65 -0.81 -12.42
CA TYR A 89 10.83 -1.82 -11.76
C TYR A 89 11.54 -3.17 -11.69
N HIS A 90 12.18 -3.58 -12.78
CA HIS A 90 12.88 -4.85 -12.87
C HIS A 90 14.21 -4.89 -12.09
N GLU A 91 14.73 -3.73 -11.71
CA GLU A 91 15.95 -3.57 -10.92
C GLU A 91 15.68 -3.48 -9.41
N CYS A 92 14.41 -3.48 -8.99
CA CYS A 92 14.04 -3.39 -7.58
C CYS A 92 14.40 -4.65 -6.78
N ALA A 93 14.74 -4.45 -5.51
CA ALA A 93 15.12 -5.53 -4.60
C ALA A 93 13.95 -6.46 -4.23
N VAL A 94 12.72 -5.94 -4.22
CA VAL A 94 11.53 -6.74 -3.88
C VAL A 94 11.18 -7.71 -5.00
N ASP A 95 10.51 -8.80 -4.64
CA ASP A 95 10.09 -9.81 -5.59
C ASP A 95 8.97 -9.26 -6.51
N THR A 96 9.34 -8.90 -7.72
CA THR A 96 8.40 -8.41 -8.74
C THR A 96 7.54 -9.51 -9.37
N LYS A 97 7.86 -10.77 -9.08
CA LYS A 97 7.05 -11.91 -9.51
C LYS A 97 5.90 -12.20 -8.56
N LYS A 98 5.92 -11.63 -7.35
CA LYS A 98 4.83 -11.76 -6.40
C LYS A 98 3.57 -11.11 -6.96
N MET A 99 2.48 -11.88 -6.98
CA MET A 99 1.18 -11.40 -7.47
C MET A 99 0.73 -10.16 -6.70
N GLY A 100 0.28 -9.15 -7.41
CA GLY A 100 -0.20 -7.91 -6.84
C GLY A 100 -1.56 -7.49 -7.41
N ALA A 101 -2.22 -6.56 -6.73
CA ALA A 101 -3.50 -6.02 -7.14
C ALA A 101 -3.32 -4.82 -8.07
N VAL A 102 -4.03 -4.78 -9.17
CA VAL A 102 -4.12 -3.60 -10.05
C VAL A 102 -5.41 -2.86 -9.73
N LEU A 103 -5.32 -1.58 -9.38
CA LEU A 103 -6.47 -0.77 -8.96
C LEU A 103 -7.28 -0.24 -10.15
N ASN A 104 -7.79 -1.13 -10.98
CA ASN A 104 -8.56 -0.76 -12.17
C ASN A 104 -10.08 -0.85 -11.98
N GLY A 105 -10.55 -1.40 -10.84
CA GLY A 105 -11.96 -1.50 -10.49
C GLY A 105 -12.72 -2.66 -11.12
N ASP A 106 -12.03 -3.59 -11.78
CA ASP A 106 -12.66 -4.80 -12.32
C ASP A 106 -12.95 -5.87 -11.24
N ALA A 107 -13.53 -6.99 -11.64
CA ALA A 107 -13.86 -8.09 -10.72
C ALA A 107 -12.61 -8.68 -10.05
N HIS A 108 -11.49 -8.72 -10.76
CA HIS A 108 -10.23 -9.21 -10.24
C HIS A 108 -9.66 -8.26 -9.16
N CYS A 109 -9.75 -6.96 -9.40
CA CYS A 109 -9.41 -5.94 -8.41
C CYS A 109 -10.23 -6.10 -7.13
N LYS A 110 -11.54 -6.28 -7.25
CA LYS A 110 -12.44 -6.50 -6.10
C LYS A 110 -12.04 -7.74 -5.30
N ALA A 111 -11.76 -8.85 -5.97
CA ALA A 111 -11.31 -10.08 -5.32
C ALA A 111 -10.00 -9.87 -4.57
N ASN A 112 -9.04 -9.17 -5.16
CA ASN A 112 -7.76 -8.85 -4.54
C ASN A 112 -7.91 -7.92 -3.33
N MET A 113 -8.85 -6.98 -3.37
CA MET A 113 -9.13 -6.11 -2.22
C MET A 113 -9.76 -6.89 -1.07
N ILE A 114 -10.54 -7.92 -1.33
CA ILE A 114 -11.07 -8.83 -0.29
C ILE A 114 -9.92 -9.64 0.33
N GLU A 115 -8.98 -10.11 -0.44
CA GLU A 115 -7.80 -10.80 0.08
C GLU A 115 -6.95 -9.86 0.96
N LEU A 116 -6.75 -8.62 0.54
CA LEU A 116 -6.06 -7.60 1.33
C LEU A 116 -6.80 -7.34 2.65
N LYS A 117 -8.12 -7.22 2.61
CA LYS A 117 -8.97 -7.06 3.79
C LYS A 117 -8.77 -8.22 4.77
N ASN A 118 -8.80 -9.46 4.28
CA ASN A 118 -8.59 -10.64 5.12
C ASN A 118 -7.22 -10.62 5.79
N LYS A 119 -6.19 -10.21 5.06
CA LYS A 119 -4.83 -10.11 5.58
C LYS A 119 -4.71 -9.03 6.66
N ILE A 120 -5.29 -7.86 6.44
CA ILE A 120 -5.30 -6.76 7.41
C ILE A 120 -6.06 -7.18 8.69
N GLU A 121 -7.22 -7.79 8.55
CA GLU A 121 -7.99 -8.29 9.69
C GLU A 121 -7.20 -9.31 10.51
N SER A 122 -6.50 -10.22 9.85
CA SER A 122 -5.65 -11.21 10.51
C SER A 122 -4.50 -10.57 11.28
N ILE A 123 -3.82 -9.60 10.70
CA ILE A 123 -2.66 -8.93 11.31
C ILE A 123 -3.06 -8.11 12.53
N PHE A 124 -4.18 -7.37 12.46
CA PHE A 124 -4.60 -6.44 13.50
C PHE A 124 -5.69 -7.00 14.42
N GLY A 125 -6.12 -8.24 14.21
CA GLY A 125 -7.18 -8.84 15.02
C GLY A 125 -8.53 -8.14 14.85
N LEU A 126 -8.86 -7.71 13.63
CA LEU A 126 -10.08 -6.98 13.32
C LEU A 126 -11.17 -7.91 12.80
N GLU A 127 -12.41 -7.55 13.06
CA GLU A 127 -13.59 -8.23 12.51
C GLU A 127 -14.52 -7.21 11.88
N ASN A 128 -14.96 -7.47 10.65
CA ASN A 128 -15.94 -6.66 9.95
C ASN A 128 -17.02 -7.56 9.39
N ASP A 129 -18.28 -7.15 9.55
CA ASP A 129 -19.39 -7.87 8.95
C ASP A 129 -19.42 -7.69 7.42
N GLU A 130 -20.17 -8.54 6.74
CA GLU A 130 -20.25 -8.53 5.29
C GLU A 130 -20.83 -7.22 4.74
N ALA A 131 -21.82 -6.63 5.43
CA ALA A 131 -22.43 -5.37 5.03
C ALA A 131 -21.41 -4.21 5.06
N ARG A 132 -20.59 -4.16 6.11
CA ARG A 132 -19.53 -3.15 6.22
C ARG A 132 -18.46 -3.32 5.13
N VAL A 133 -18.01 -4.54 4.90
CA VAL A 133 -17.03 -4.84 3.87
C VAL A 133 -17.54 -4.47 2.49
N THR A 134 -18.79 -4.80 2.18
CA THR A 134 -19.44 -4.43 0.92
C THR A 134 -19.49 -2.91 0.76
N PHE A 135 -19.88 -2.18 1.80
CA PHE A 135 -19.92 -0.71 1.78
C PHE A 135 -18.54 -0.11 1.51
N LEU A 136 -17.52 -0.58 2.22
CA LEU A 136 -16.15 -0.08 2.07
C LEU A 136 -15.59 -0.38 0.68
N LEU A 137 -15.85 -1.57 0.17
CA LEU A 137 -15.39 -1.99 -1.15
C LEU A 137 -16.06 -1.18 -2.26
N ASP A 138 -17.39 -1.00 -2.19
CA ASP A 138 -18.14 -0.22 -3.17
C ASP A 138 -17.67 1.24 -3.18
N ARG A 139 -17.48 1.84 -2.01
CA ARG A 139 -16.92 3.20 -1.89
C ARG A 139 -15.53 3.29 -2.48
N PHE A 140 -14.69 2.30 -2.21
CA PHE A 140 -13.33 2.25 -2.77
C PHE A 140 -13.34 2.20 -4.30
N ILE A 141 -14.18 1.34 -4.87
CA ILE A 141 -14.31 1.22 -6.33
C ILE A 141 -14.82 2.52 -6.96
N ASP A 142 -15.80 3.17 -6.35
CA ASP A 142 -16.31 4.45 -6.82
C ASP A 142 -15.23 5.54 -6.79
N GLU A 143 -14.48 5.63 -5.71
CA GLU A 143 -13.38 6.60 -5.58
C GLU A 143 -12.28 6.39 -6.63
N ILE A 144 -11.87 5.15 -6.91
CA ILE A 144 -10.83 4.90 -7.92
C ILE A 144 -11.33 5.14 -9.36
N ARG A 145 -12.64 5.05 -9.61
CA ARG A 145 -13.23 5.40 -10.92
C ARG A 145 -13.30 6.90 -11.13
N GLU A 146 -13.57 7.67 -10.09
CA GLU A 146 -13.59 9.13 -10.13
C GLU A 146 -12.20 9.72 -10.36
N ASP A 147 -11.16 9.08 -9.80
CA ASP A 147 -9.76 9.51 -9.93
C ASP A 147 -9.15 9.20 -11.30
N LYS A 148 -9.88 8.55 -12.20
CA LYS A 148 -9.38 8.34 -13.57
C LYS A 148 -9.29 9.67 -14.31
N PRO A 149 -8.10 10.04 -14.83
CA PRO A 149 -8.03 11.21 -15.68
C PRO A 149 -8.98 11.03 -16.86
N ASN A 150 -9.84 12.03 -17.09
CA ASN A 150 -10.71 12.12 -18.24
C ASN A 150 -9.83 12.15 -19.49
N GLY A 151 -9.82 11.07 -20.24
CA GLY A 151 -9.04 11.00 -21.46
C GLY A 151 -9.18 9.69 -22.14
#